data_80943a04f3c37f66d66bae6d52d1fe28
#
_entry.id   80943a04f3c37f66d66bae6d52d1fe28
#
_cell.length_a   1.000
_cell.length_b   1.000
_cell.length_c   1.000
_cell.angle_alpha   90.00
_cell.angle_beta   90.00
_cell.angle_gamma   90.00
#
_symmetry.space_group_name_H-M   'P 1'
#
loop_
_entity.id
_entity.type
_entity.pdbx_description
1 polymer ?
#
loop_
_entity_poly.entity_id
_entity_poly.type
_entity_poly.pdbx_seq_one_letter_code
_entity_poly.pdbx_strand_id
1 'polypeptide(L)'
;MKKVLITGFDPFGGEKINPAYEAVKLLPDEISGAKIIKKEIPTVFQKGPDAVYEAIQENQPDYVLCIGQAGGRSQVTPEWVGINFRNARIADNEGNQPLQTSVVENGPEAYFTMLPVFRMVEKMKKNRIPASVSYTAGTYVCNDVMYSVLHYCHTEFKDVKGGFMHVPFATEQTVNQPAGTPGMNLKDIAKAIELSVEAMLESDTDIKVVSGETH
;
A
#
# COMPACT_ATOMS: atom_id res chain seq x y z
N MET A 1 -23.30 0.47 -5.85
CA MET A 1 -22.50 0.40 -4.60
C MET A 1 -21.05 0.36 -5.02
N LYS A 2 -20.22 1.29 -4.55
CA LYS A 2 -18.77 1.30 -4.86
C LYS A 2 -18.10 0.06 -4.28
N LYS A 3 -17.02 -0.38 -4.92
CA LYS A 3 -16.18 -1.50 -4.49
C LYS A 3 -14.75 -1.02 -4.28
N VAL A 4 -14.15 -1.40 -3.18
CA VAL A 4 -12.74 -1.11 -2.86
C VAL A 4 -11.99 -2.43 -2.71
N LEU A 5 -11.03 -2.67 -3.59
CA LEU A 5 -10.10 -3.78 -3.46
C LEU A 5 -8.96 -3.34 -2.54
N ILE A 6 -8.76 -4.07 -1.45
CA ILE A 6 -7.66 -3.83 -0.51
C ILE A 6 -6.79 -5.08 -0.48
N THR A 7 -5.51 -4.92 -0.81
CA THR A 7 -4.56 -6.03 -0.80
C THR A 7 -3.55 -5.87 0.33
N GLY A 8 -3.01 -6.99 0.80
CA GLY A 8 -1.88 -7.03 1.73
C GLY A 8 -0.99 -8.19 1.38
N PHE A 9 0.30 -8.07 1.67
CA PHE A 9 1.27 -9.10 1.36
C PHE A 9 1.25 -10.25 2.35
N ASP A 10 1.65 -11.43 1.87
CA ASP A 10 2.01 -12.58 2.68
C ASP A 10 3.27 -12.31 3.54
N PRO A 11 3.57 -13.14 4.55
CA PRO A 11 4.80 -13.04 5.33
C PRO A 11 6.06 -13.19 4.46
N PHE A 12 7.11 -12.43 4.77
CA PHE A 12 8.40 -12.47 4.08
C PHE A 12 9.57 -12.24 5.04
N GLY A 13 10.79 -12.49 4.59
CA GLY A 13 12.01 -12.22 5.35
C GLY A 13 12.15 -13.04 6.64
N GLY A 14 11.48 -14.21 6.73
CA GLY A 14 11.49 -15.07 7.92
C GLY A 14 10.47 -14.69 9.00
N GLU A 15 9.69 -13.62 8.79
CA GLU A 15 8.60 -13.23 9.67
C GLU A 15 7.43 -14.23 9.60
N LYS A 16 6.70 -14.38 10.70
CA LYS A 16 5.53 -15.29 10.78
C LYS A 16 4.23 -14.64 10.28
N ILE A 17 4.18 -13.32 10.32
CA ILE A 17 3.04 -12.52 9.91
C ILE A 17 3.51 -11.35 9.04
N ASN A 18 2.58 -10.80 8.26
CA ASN A 18 2.74 -9.51 7.62
C ASN A 18 1.62 -8.58 8.11
N PRO A 19 1.93 -7.46 8.81
CA PRO A 19 0.92 -6.59 9.39
C PRO A 19 -0.03 -5.99 8.35
N ALA A 20 0.41 -5.92 7.09
CA ALA A 20 -0.42 -5.43 6.00
C ALA A 20 -1.67 -6.30 5.84
N TYR A 21 -1.51 -7.60 5.57
CA TYR A 21 -2.67 -8.46 5.38
C TYR A 21 -3.38 -8.80 6.70
N GLU A 22 -2.63 -8.93 7.81
CA GLU A 22 -3.26 -9.14 9.12
C GLU A 22 -4.25 -8.00 9.47
N ALA A 23 -3.89 -6.75 9.19
CA ALA A 23 -4.80 -5.62 9.41
C ALA A 23 -5.96 -5.61 8.40
N VAL A 24 -5.72 -5.96 7.13
CA VAL A 24 -6.77 -6.08 6.11
C VAL A 24 -7.83 -7.11 6.50
N LYS A 25 -7.45 -8.23 7.12
CA LYS A 25 -8.40 -9.23 7.62
C LYS A 25 -9.35 -8.68 8.67
N LEU A 26 -8.92 -7.70 9.47
CA LEU A 26 -9.73 -7.08 10.54
C LEU A 26 -10.77 -6.07 10.03
N LEU A 27 -10.70 -5.65 8.79
CA LEU A 27 -11.65 -4.70 8.22
C LEU A 27 -13.06 -5.30 8.14
N PRO A 28 -14.12 -4.49 8.30
CA PRO A 28 -15.47 -4.92 7.98
C PRO A 28 -15.64 -5.16 6.46
N ASP A 29 -16.67 -5.86 6.06
CA ASP A 29 -16.97 -6.13 4.65
C ASP A 29 -17.60 -4.93 3.93
N GLU A 30 -17.98 -3.90 4.68
CA GLU A 30 -18.51 -2.63 4.18
C GLU A 30 -17.94 -1.46 4.97
N ILE A 31 -17.51 -0.39 4.28
CA ILE A 31 -17.05 0.87 4.87
C ILE A 31 -17.76 2.00 4.12
N SER A 32 -18.49 2.85 4.83
CA SER A 32 -19.20 4.03 4.29
C SER A 32 -20.05 3.71 3.03
N GLY A 33 -20.72 2.55 3.01
CA GLY A 33 -21.56 2.12 1.90
C GLY A 33 -20.79 1.53 0.71
N ALA A 34 -19.50 1.33 0.81
CA ALA A 34 -18.69 0.64 -0.20
C ALA A 34 -18.37 -0.79 0.23
N LYS A 35 -18.50 -1.75 -0.69
CA LYS A 35 -18.08 -3.14 -0.48
C LYS A 35 -16.55 -3.23 -0.42
N ILE A 36 -16.02 -3.89 0.59
CA ILE A 36 -14.59 -4.16 0.75
C ILE A 36 -14.27 -5.56 0.25
N ILE A 37 -13.30 -5.64 -0.66
CA ILE A 37 -12.77 -6.89 -1.21
C ILE A 37 -11.35 -7.02 -0.69
N LYS A 38 -11.08 -8.09 0.05
CA LYS A 38 -9.79 -8.34 0.70
C LYS A 38 -9.02 -9.41 -0.09
N LYS A 39 -7.77 -9.15 -0.41
CA LYS A 39 -6.93 -10.10 -1.16
C LYS A 39 -5.53 -10.17 -0.56
N GLU A 40 -5.08 -11.37 -0.21
CA GLU A 40 -3.66 -11.62 0.06
C GLU A 40 -2.90 -11.74 -1.27
N ILE A 41 -1.72 -11.12 -1.34
CA ILE A 41 -0.85 -11.18 -2.52
C ILE A 41 0.55 -11.66 -2.12
N PRO A 42 1.27 -12.36 -3.00
CA PRO A 42 2.59 -12.85 -2.69
C PRO A 42 3.64 -11.73 -2.68
N THR A 43 4.60 -11.81 -1.75
CA THR A 43 5.79 -10.96 -1.73
C THR A 43 6.82 -11.48 -2.75
N VAL A 44 6.45 -11.43 -4.02
CA VAL A 44 7.23 -11.94 -5.16
C VAL A 44 7.12 -10.95 -6.30
N PHE A 45 8.28 -10.57 -6.87
CA PHE A 45 8.33 -9.71 -8.06
C PHE A 45 7.48 -10.30 -9.19
N GLN A 46 6.81 -9.47 -9.95
CA GLN A 46 5.86 -9.79 -11.00
C GLN A 46 4.60 -10.51 -10.49
N LYS A 47 4.70 -11.56 -9.67
CA LYS A 47 3.53 -12.32 -9.19
C LYS A 47 2.65 -11.51 -8.24
N GLY A 48 3.23 -10.63 -7.42
CA GLY A 48 2.46 -9.69 -6.59
C GLY A 48 1.58 -8.78 -7.45
N PRO A 49 2.16 -8.03 -8.41
CA PRO A 49 1.40 -7.28 -9.42
C PRO A 49 0.35 -8.10 -10.17
N ASP A 50 0.70 -9.30 -10.64
CA ASP A 50 -0.21 -10.17 -11.42
C ASP A 50 -1.43 -10.57 -10.57
N ALA A 51 -1.23 -10.90 -9.29
CA ALA A 51 -2.33 -11.22 -8.38
C ALA A 51 -3.29 -10.03 -8.16
N VAL A 52 -2.77 -8.80 -8.15
CA VAL A 52 -3.62 -7.59 -8.10
C VAL A 52 -4.35 -7.37 -9.42
N TYR A 53 -3.67 -7.57 -10.55
CA TYR A 53 -4.28 -7.47 -11.88
C TYR A 53 -5.47 -8.41 -12.01
N GLU A 54 -5.30 -9.70 -11.69
CA GLU A 54 -6.37 -10.70 -11.68
C GLU A 54 -7.54 -10.28 -10.78
N ALA A 55 -7.25 -9.80 -9.57
CA ALA A 55 -8.27 -9.36 -8.63
C ALA A 55 -9.05 -8.13 -9.14
N ILE A 56 -8.41 -7.22 -9.89
CA ILE A 56 -9.08 -6.09 -10.56
C ILE A 56 -10.02 -6.61 -11.64
N GLN A 57 -9.54 -7.53 -12.49
CA GLN A 57 -10.36 -8.12 -13.56
C GLN A 57 -11.60 -8.85 -13.03
N GLU A 58 -11.43 -9.66 -12.00
CA GLU A 58 -12.50 -10.46 -11.40
C GLU A 58 -13.57 -9.59 -10.71
N ASN A 59 -13.15 -8.57 -9.98
CA ASN A 59 -14.02 -7.83 -9.08
C ASN A 59 -14.49 -6.49 -9.63
N GLN A 60 -13.78 -5.92 -10.61
CA GLN A 60 -14.08 -4.61 -11.19
C GLN A 60 -14.29 -3.54 -10.11
N PRO A 61 -13.27 -3.25 -9.29
CA PRO A 61 -13.38 -2.28 -8.20
C PRO A 61 -13.34 -0.85 -8.75
N ASP A 62 -13.88 0.11 -7.98
CA ASP A 62 -13.72 1.54 -8.23
C ASP A 62 -12.35 2.04 -7.73
N TYR A 63 -11.86 1.43 -6.64
CA TYR A 63 -10.58 1.78 -6.01
C TYR A 63 -9.76 0.54 -5.69
N VAL A 64 -8.44 0.70 -5.78
CA VAL A 64 -7.45 -0.29 -5.34
C VAL A 64 -6.49 0.38 -4.35
N LEU A 65 -6.41 -0.12 -3.14
CA LEU A 65 -5.45 0.29 -2.12
C LEU A 65 -4.59 -0.91 -1.74
N CYS A 66 -3.32 -0.90 -2.15
CA CYS A 66 -2.37 -1.92 -1.77
C CYS A 66 -1.66 -1.54 -0.48
N ILE A 67 -1.54 -2.48 0.46
CA ILE A 67 -0.93 -2.27 1.77
C ILE A 67 0.35 -3.10 1.85
N GLY A 68 1.46 -2.47 2.28
CA GLY A 68 2.74 -3.13 2.50
C GLY A 68 3.34 -2.80 3.86
N GLN A 69 4.24 -3.67 4.35
CA GLN A 69 5.01 -3.43 5.57
C GLN A 69 6.26 -2.60 5.26
N ALA A 70 6.47 -1.52 6.02
CA ALA A 70 7.74 -0.79 6.04
C ALA A 70 8.32 -0.81 7.46
N GLY A 71 9.09 -1.85 7.77
CA GLY A 71 9.77 -1.98 9.06
C GLY A 71 10.69 -0.78 9.34
N GLY A 72 10.65 -0.28 10.58
CA GLY A 72 11.40 0.91 11.01
C GLY A 72 10.63 2.23 10.88
N ARG A 73 9.54 2.29 10.13
CA ARG A 73 8.64 3.45 10.14
C ARG A 73 7.77 3.43 11.41
N SER A 74 7.52 4.61 11.99
CA SER A 74 6.66 4.77 13.18
C SER A 74 5.25 5.24 12.83
N GLN A 75 4.96 5.50 11.57
CA GLN A 75 3.72 6.09 11.07
C GLN A 75 3.18 5.28 9.88
N VAL A 76 1.86 5.35 9.69
CA VAL A 76 1.24 4.89 8.44
C VAL A 76 1.53 5.91 7.34
N THR A 77 1.96 5.43 6.18
CA THR A 77 2.44 6.31 5.12
C THR A 77 1.83 5.97 3.76
N PRO A 78 0.76 6.66 3.34
CA PRO A 78 0.33 6.64 1.96
C PRO A 78 1.45 7.14 1.03
N GLU A 79 1.70 6.41 -0.04
CA GLU A 79 2.80 6.68 -0.97
C GLU A 79 2.37 7.62 -2.09
N TRP A 80 3.19 8.64 -2.38
CA TRP A 80 2.91 9.61 -3.44
C TRP A 80 3.27 9.13 -4.84
N VAL A 81 4.36 8.35 -4.97
CA VAL A 81 4.93 8.00 -6.27
C VAL A 81 5.44 6.55 -6.31
N GLY A 82 5.12 5.84 -7.39
CA GLY A 82 5.76 4.58 -7.79
C GLY A 82 6.71 4.83 -8.97
N ILE A 83 7.91 4.27 -8.92
CA ILE A 83 8.96 4.46 -9.93
C ILE A 83 9.18 3.20 -10.75
N ASN A 84 9.55 3.36 -12.03
CA ASN A 84 9.82 2.25 -12.95
C ASN A 84 11.22 1.64 -12.71
N PHE A 85 11.47 1.21 -11.48
CA PHE A 85 12.78 0.73 -11.10
C PHE A 85 12.73 -0.36 -10.03
N ARG A 86 13.41 -1.48 -10.28
CA ARG A 86 13.66 -2.57 -9.33
C ARG A 86 15.13 -2.61 -8.96
N ASN A 87 15.44 -2.63 -7.69
CA ASN A 87 16.79 -2.86 -7.17
C ASN A 87 16.69 -3.50 -5.78
N ALA A 88 16.73 -4.82 -5.72
CA ALA A 88 16.41 -5.59 -4.53
C ALA A 88 17.65 -5.84 -3.66
N ARG A 89 17.64 -5.33 -2.42
CA ARG A 89 18.70 -5.60 -1.43
C ARG A 89 18.67 -7.04 -0.90
N ILE A 90 17.49 -7.66 -0.89
CA ILE A 90 17.25 -9.06 -0.47
C ILE A 90 16.42 -9.76 -1.54
N ALA A 91 16.51 -11.09 -1.59
CA ALA A 91 15.64 -11.88 -2.43
C ALA A 91 14.18 -11.83 -1.94
N ASP A 92 13.24 -12.01 -2.86
CA ASP A 92 11.83 -12.21 -2.55
C ASP A 92 11.55 -13.65 -2.05
N ASN A 93 10.27 -13.99 -1.81
CA ASN A 93 9.89 -15.31 -1.30
C ASN A 93 10.19 -16.48 -2.27
N GLU A 94 10.50 -16.20 -3.52
CA GLU A 94 10.89 -17.22 -4.52
C GLU A 94 12.37 -17.14 -4.93
N GLY A 95 13.15 -16.30 -4.26
CA GLY A 95 14.58 -16.16 -4.52
C GLY A 95 14.93 -15.18 -5.63
N ASN A 96 13.96 -14.42 -6.17
CA ASN A 96 14.24 -13.41 -7.19
C ASN A 96 14.86 -12.16 -6.54
N GLN A 97 15.95 -11.68 -7.13
CA GLN A 97 16.65 -10.49 -6.64
C GLN A 97 17.07 -9.61 -7.85
N PRO A 98 16.10 -8.90 -8.47
CA PRO A 98 16.40 -8.03 -9.60
C PRO A 98 17.32 -6.87 -9.20
N LEU A 99 18.26 -6.54 -10.06
CA LEU A 99 19.25 -5.48 -9.88
C LEU A 99 19.15 -4.49 -11.03
N GLN A 100 18.75 -3.26 -10.71
CA GLN A 100 18.67 -2.13 -11.65
C GLN A 100 17.88 -2.46 -12.93
N THR A 101 16.70 -3.03 -12.79
CA THR A 101 15.79 -3.37 -13.90
C THR A 101 14.53 -2.52 -13.86
N SER A 102 13.87 -2.36 -15.00
CA SER A 102 12.55 -1.72 -15.07
C SER A 102 11.47 -2.62 -14.48
N VAL A 103 10.41 -2.03 -13.95
CA VAL A 103 9.16 -2.73 -13.59
C VAL A 103 8.40 -3.08 -14.86
N VAL A 104 8.20 -2.10 -15.74
CA VAL A 104 7.58 -2.27 -17.06
C VAL A 104 8.58 -1.78 -18.12
N GLU A 105 8.92 -2.63 -19.07
CA GLU A 105 9.81 -2.27 -20.18
C GLU A 105 9.16 -1.16 -21.03
N ASN A 106 9.92 -0.11 -21.32
CA ASN A 106 9.43 1.07 -22.05
C ASN A 106 8.24 1.81 -21.38
N GLY A 107 7.94 1.53 -20.12
CA GLY A 107 6.96 2.28 -19.34
C GLY A 107 7.50 3.66 -18.93
N PRO A 108 6.62 4.62 -18.54
CA PRO A 108 7.03 5.90 -17.98
C PRO A 108 7.93 5.75 -16.75
N GLU A 109 8.79 6.74 -16.49
CA GLU A 109 9.73 6.74 -15.36
C GLU A 109 9.03 6.61 -13.99
N ALA A 110 7.83 7.18 -13.87
CA ALA A 110 7.05 7.16 -12.63
C ALA A 110 5.57 7.36 -12.89
N TYR A 111 4.76 6.89 -11.93
CA TYR A 111 3.35 7.24 -11.80
C TYR A 111 3.08 7.85 -10.42
N PHE A 112 2.32 8.93 -10.38
CA PHE A 112 1.80 9.46 -9.14
C PHE A 112 0.53 8.73 -8.73
N THR A 113 0.31 8.63 -7.41
CA THR A 113 -0.91 8.02 -6.87
C THR A 113 -2.18 8.69 -7.40
N MET A 114 -3.22 7.90 -7.61
CA MET A 114 -4.54 8.41 -8.00
C MET A 114 -5.48 8.61 -6.79
N LEU A 115 -4.98 8.31 -5.58
CA LEU A 115 -5.73 8.43 -4.33
C LEU A 115 -5.46 9.76 -3.61
N PRO A 116 -6.42 10.29 -2.82
CA PRO A 116 -6.29 11.57 -2.13
C PRO A 116 -5.44 11.42 -0.85
N VAL A 117 -4.13 11.18 -0.99
CA VAL A 117 -3.22 10.80 0.11
C VAL A 117 -3.09 11.86 1.20
N PHE A 118 -3.17 13.16 0.86
CA PHE A 118 -3.15 14.22 1.87
C PHE A 118 -4.43 14.22 2.70
N ARG A 119 -5.58 13.99 2.08
CA ARG A 119 -6.86 13.82 2.78
C ARG A 119 -6.85 12.58 3.68
N MET A 120 -6.30 11.44 3.20
CA MET A 120 -6.13 10.22 3.99
C MET A 120 -5.29 10.50 5.24
N VAL A 121 -4.14 11.16 5.10
CA VAL A 121 -3.26 11.53 6.22
C VAL A 121 -3.96 12.46 7.21
N GLU A 122 -4.62 13.52 6.75
CA GLU A 122 -5.32 14.44 7.64
C GLU A 122 -6.47 13.76 8.40
N LYS A 123 -7.18 12.83 7.75
CA LYS A 123 -8.23 12.05 8.40
C LYS A 123 -7.66 11.13 9.47
N MET A 124 -6.56 10.43 9.19
CA MET A 124 -5.86 9.61 10.18
C MET A 124 -5.39 10.44 11.38
N LYS A 125 -4.72 11.58 11.15
CA LYS A 125 -4.26 12.48 12.23
C LYS A 125 -5.40 13.00 13.10
N LYS A 126 -6.52 13.41 12.51
CA LYS A 126 -7.72 13.83 13.26
C LYS A 126 -8.28 12.72 14.17
N ASN A 127 -8.04 11.47 13.81
CA ASN A 127 -8.42 10.28 14.58
C ASN A 127 -7.26 9.73 15.44
N ARG A 128 -6.20 10.53 15.67
CA ARG A 128 -5.04 10.20 16.52
C ARG A 128 -4.20 9.03 16.03
N ILE A 129 -4.25 8.73 14.75
CA ILE A 129 -3.35 7.75 14.10
C ILE A 129 -2.15 8.52 13.51
N PRO A 130 -0.90 8.19 13.93
CA PRO A 130 0.28 8.79 13.34
C PRO A 130 0.38 8.46 11.85
N ALA A 131 0.42 9.49 11.01
CA ALA A 131 0.49 9.34 9.56
C ALA A 131 1.22 10.50 8.89
N SER A 132 1.88 10.24 7.78
CA SER A 132 2.48 11.24 6.89
C SER A 132 2.47 10.74 5.44
N VAL A 133 2.57 11.65 4.47
CA VAL A 133 2.77 11.24 3.07
C VAL A 133 4.21 10.79 2.89
N SER A 134 4.42 9.69 2.17
CA SER A 134 5.74 9.23 1.78
C SER A 134 5.96 9.48 0.29
N TYR A 135 7.17 9.86 -0.06
CA TYR A 135 7.57 10.18 -1.44
C TYR A 135 8.43 9.08 -2.08
N THR A 136 8.48 7.89 -1.46
CA THR A 136 9.14 6.72 -2.04
C THR A 136 8.62 5.42 -1.44
N ALA A 137 8.14 4.52 -2.30
CA ALA A 137 7.80 3.14 -1.93
C ALA A 137 9.05 2.21 -1.93
N GLY A 138 10.24 2.77 -2.12
CA GLY A 138 11.49 2.01 -2.26
C GLY A 138 11.66 1.42 -3.65
N THR A 139 12.38 0.29 -3.72
CA THR A 139 12.74 -0.38 -4.99
C THR A 139 12.58 -1.90 -4.92
N TYR A 140 11.82 -2.37 -3.93
CA TYR A 140 11.49 -3.77 -3.69
C TYR A 140 10.07 -4.10 -4.18
N VAL A 141 9.51 -5.23 -3.80
CA VAL A 141 8.19 -5.72 -4.27
C VAL A 141 7.06 -4.71 -4.01
N CYS A 142 7.14 -3.88 -2.96
CA CYS A 142 6.13 -2.84 -2.69
C CYS A 142 6.05 -1.81 -3.82
N ASN A 143 7.20 -1.29 -4.27
CA ASN A 143 7.25 -0.40 -5.41
C ASN A 143 6.85 -1.10 -6.71
N ASP A 144 7.22 -2.37 -6.88
CA ASP A 144 6.82 -3.19 -8.03
C ASP A 144 5.30 -3.26 -8.15
N VAL A 145 4.61 -3.58 -7.05
CA VAL A 145 3.15 -3.61 -6.99
C VAL A 145 2.56 -2.21 -7.20
N MET A 146 3.07 -1.18 -6.50
CA MET A 146 2.54 0.18 -6.65
C MET A 146 2.63 0.68 -8.08
N TYR A 147 3.82 0.60 -8.69
CA TYR A 147 4.03 1.06 -10.05
C TYR A 147 3.16 0.28 -11.04
N SER A 148 3.13 -1.05 -10.94
CA SER A 148 2.33 -1.89 -11.85
C SER A 148 0.84 -1.61 -11.76
N VAL A 149 0.29 -1.48 -10.54
CA VAL A 149 -1.13 -1.15 -10.35
C VAL A 149 -1.47 0.21 -10.94
N LEU A 150 -0.61 1.22 -10.73
CA LEU A 150 -0.79 2.54 -11.35
C LEU A 150 -0.69 2.47 -12.87
N HIS A 151 0.24 1.67 -13.41
CA HIS A 151 0.35 1.42 -14.84
C HIS A 151 -0.93 0.79 -15.40
N TYR A 152 -1.47 -0.24 -14.76
CA TYR A 152 -2.72 -0.89 -15.16
C TYR A 152 -3.90 0.08 -15.15
N CYS A 153 -4.01 0.91 -14.11
CA CYS A 153 -5.06 1.93 -14.01
C CYS A 153 -4.94 3.03 -15.09
N HIS A 154 -3.73 3.34 -15.56
CA HIS A 154 -3.53 4.33 -16.62
C HIS A 154 -3.73 3.76 -18.03
N THR A 155 -3.51 2.47 -18.23
CA THR A 155 -3.53 1.83 -19.56
C THR A 155 -4.80 1.06 -19.83
N GLU A 156 -5.20 0.18 -18.93
CA GLU A 156 -6.28 -0.78 -19.14
C GLU A 156 -7.53 -0.49 -18.30
N PHE A 157 -7.38 -0.23 -17.00
CA PHE A 157 -8.51 -0.03 -16.07
C PHE A 157 -8.73 1.45 -15.75
N LYS A 158 -8.99 2.27 -16.77
CA LYS A 158 -9.01 3.75 -16.68
C LYS A 158 -10.06 4.33 -15.71
N ASP A 159 -11.07 3.55 -15.36
CA ASP A 159 -12.11 3.94 -14.39
C ASP A 159 -11.73 3.55 -12.94
N VAL A 160 -10.64 2.80 -12.75
CA VAL A 160 -10.14 2.35 -11.46
C VAL A 160 -9.07 3.32 -10.93
N LYS A 161 -9.17 3.71 -9.68
CA LYS A 161 -8.16 4.55 -9.01
C LYS A 161 -7.29 3.71 -8.10
N GLY A 162 -5.99 3.71 -8.35
CA GLY A 162 -5.01 2.91 -7.62
C GLY A 162 -4.07 3.75 -6.73
N GLY A 163 -3.55 3.10 -5.70
CA GLY A 163 -2.49 3.63 -4.85
C GLY A 163 -1.97 2.61 -3.85
N PHE A 164 -1.02 3.06 -3.04
CA PHE A 164 -0.29 2.22 -2.10
C PHE A 164 -0.12 2.91 -0.74
N MET A 165 -0.07 2.11 0.32
CA MET A 165 0.17 2.61 1.67
C MET A 165 1.07 1.65 2.44
N HIS A 166 2.12 2.17 3.06
CA HIS A 166 2.94 1.40 3.99
C HIS A 166 2.44 1.53 5.43
N VAL A 167 2.56 0.43 6.16
CA VAL A 167 2.27 0.35 7.59
C VAL A 167 3.52 -0.09 8.38
N PRO A 168 3.66 0.32 9.64
CA PRO A 168 4.75 -0.13 10.51
C PRO A 168 4.72 -1.64 10.78
N PHE A 169 5.75 -2.17 11.44
CA PHE A 169 5.65 -3.46 12.10
C PHE A 169 4.43 -3.53 13.02
N ALA A 170 3.79 -4.69 13.10
CA ALA A 170 2.87 -4.96 14.20
C ALA A 170 3.64 -4.97 15.53
N THR A 171 3.00 -4.52 16.62
CA THR A 171 3.64 -4.47 17.94
C THR A 171 4.26 -5.81 18.34
N GLU A 172 3.60 -6.94 18.03
CA GLU A 172 4.12 -8.28 18.33
C GLU A 172 5.40 -8.64 17.56
N GLN A 173 5.65 -8.05 16.39
CA GLN A 173 6.89 -8.27 15.65
C GLN A 173 8.09 -7.57 16.30
N THR A 174 7.85 -6.50 17.08
CA THR A 174 8.94 -5.73 17.69
C THR A 174 9.52 -6.37 18.94
N VAL A 175 8.89 -7.42 19.50
CA VAL A 175 9.32 -8.09 20.73
C VAL A 175 10.76 -8.61 20.65
N ASN A 176 11.18 -9.09 19.49
CA ASN A 176 12.51 -9.65 19.25
C ASN A 176 13.38 -8.73 18.36
N GLN A 177 12.93 -7.53 18.08
CA GLN A 177 13.69 -6.54 17.31
C GLN A 177 14.63 -5.70 18.21
N PRO A 178 15.64 -5.03 17.67
CA PRO A 178 16.50 -4.12 18.44
C PRO A 178 15.69 -3.08 19.23
N ALA A 179 16.20 -2.70 20.42
CA ALA A 179 15.55 -1.70 21.25
C ALA A 179 15.28 -0.40 20.48
N GLY A 180 14.08 0.16 20.64
CA GLY A 180 13.65 1.36 19.94
C GLY A 180 13.03 1.10 18.55
N THR A 181 12.96 -0.14 18.09
CA THR A 181 12.22 -0.47 16.85
C THR A 181 10.75 -0.09 17.00
N PRO A 182 10.22 0.80 16.13
CA PRO A 182 8.83 1.21 16.25
C PRO A 182 7.88 0.12 15.76
N GLY A 183 6.70 0.06 16.36
CA GLY A 183 5.59 -0.80 15.95
C GLY A 183 4.25 -0.13 16.20
N MET A 184 3.21 -0.64 15.57
CA MET A 184 1.83 -0.16 15.73
C MET A 184 0.90 -1.36 15.98
N ASN A 185 -0.10 -1.15 16.84
CA ASN A 185 -1.09 -2.21 17.08
C ASN A 185 -1.87 -2.52 15.80
N LEU A 186 -2.15 -3.79 15.53
CA LEU A 186 -2.90 -4.21 14.33
C LEU A 186 -4.27 -3.55 14.21
N LYS A 187 -4.96 -3.28 15.33
CA LYS A 187 -6.24 -2.57 15.32
C LYS A 187 -6.09 -1.11 14.89
N ASP A 188 -4.98 -0.45 15.26
CA ASP A 188 -4.70 0.92 14.83
C ASP A 188 -4.32 0.96 13.34
N ILE A 189 -3.59 -0.05 12.86
CA ILE A 189 -3.30 -0.21 11.44
C ILE A 189 -4.61 -0.45 10.65
N ALA A 190 -5.48 -1.34 11.12
CA ALA A 190 -6.78 -1.57 10.49
C ALA A 190 -7.65 -0.30 10.50
N LYS A 191 -7.65 0.46 11.61
CA LYS A 191 -8.35 1.74 11.69
C LYS A 191 -7.78 2.77 10.72
N ALA A 192 -6.46 2.81 10.52
CA ALA A 192 -5.83 3.68 9.52
C ALA A 192 -6.31 3.34 8.10
N ILE A 193 -6.41 2.04 7.77
CA ILE A 193 -6.92 1.59 6.47
C ILE A 193 -8.40 1.99 6.30
N GLU A 194 -9.23 1.76 7.32
CA GLU A 194 -10.65 2.15 7.32
C GLU A 194 -10.81 3.65 7.05
N LEU A 195 -10.09 4.50 7.80
CA LEU A 195 -10.11 5.96 7.64
C LEU A 195 -9.62 6.41 6.26
N SER A 196 -8.65 5.68 5.69
CA SER A 196 -8.17 5.93 4.33
C SER A 196 -9.25 5.65 3.29
N VAL A 197 -9.97 4.53 3.44
CA VAL A 197 -11.12 4.19 2.57
C VAL A 197 -12.22 5.24 2.68
N GLU A 198 -12.58 5.66 3.90
CA GLU A 198 -13.55 6.74 4.09
C GLU A 198 -13.12 8.03 3.38
N ALA A 199 -11.83 8.42 3.49
CA ALA A 199 -11.30 9.61 2.83
C ALA A 199 -11.36 9.52 1.30
N MET A 200 -11.09 8.34 0.74
CA MET A 200 -11.21 8.07 -0.70
C MET A 200 -12.65 8.18 -1.20
N LEU A 201 -13.62 7.72 -0.38
CA LEU A 201 -15.04 7.75 -0.73
C LEU A 201 -15.67 9.13 -0.58
N GLU A 202 -15.14 9.99 0.30
CA GLU A 202 -15.61 11.37 0.49
C GLU A 202 -15.34 12.27 -0.71
N SER A 203 -14.20 12.12 -1.36
CA SER A 203 -13.82 12.96 -2.50
C SER A 203 -12.69 12.35 -3.32
N ASP A 204 -12.83 12.42 -4.62
CA ASP A 204 -11.79 12.07 -5.59
C ASP A 204 -10.69 13.15 -5.71
N THR A 205 -10.94 14.36 -5.20
CA THR A 205 -10.00 15.48 -5.24
C THR A 205 -9.27 15.57 -3.91
N ASP A 206 -7.95 15.63 -3.97
CA ASP A 206 -7.13 15.79 -2.77
C ASP A 206 -7.17 17.23 -2.24
N ILE A 207 -6.75 17.41 -1.00
CA ILE A 207 -6.69 18.71 -0.33
C ILE A 207 -5.30 19.34 -0.49
N LYS A 208 -5.25 20.67 -0.43
CA LYS A 208 -3.97 21.40 -0.35
C LYS A 208 -3.65 21.68 1.11
N VAL A 209 -2.57 21.11 1.60
CA VAL A 209 -2.08 21.29 2.98
C VAL A 209 -0.60 21.65 2.94
N VAL A 210 -0.16 22.38 3.95
CA VAL A 210 1.27 22.63 4.16
C VAL A 210 1.87 21.36 4.76
N SER A 211 2.44 20.55 3.92
CA SER A 211 3.15 19.32 4.29
C SER A 211 4.27 19.09 3.28
N GLY A 212 5.24 18.32 3.65
CA GLY A 212 6.38 18.02 2.81
C GLY A 212 7.64 17.87 3.67
N GLU A 213 8.67 17.34 3.06
CA GLU A 213 9.96 17.14 3.71
C GLU A 213 10.92 18.26 3.30
N THR A 214 11.80 18.65 4.21
CA THR A 214 12.80 19.70 3.98
C THR A 214 14.22 19.13 3.80
N HIS A 215 14.34 17.80 3.74
CA HIS A 215 15.61 17.09 3.64
C HIS A 215 15.45 15.76 2.88
#